data_95a4ed1d6f03e4d6f67fa0bb1a518aa6
#
_entry.id   95a4ed1d6f03e4d6f67fa0bb1a518aa6
#
_cell.length_a   1.000
_cell.length_b   1.000
_cell.length_c   1.000
_cell.angle_alpha   90.00
_cell.angle_beta   90.00
_cell.angle_gamma   90.00
#
_symmetry.space_group_name_H-M   'P 1'
#
loop_
_entity.id
_entity.type
_entity.pdbx_description
1 polymer ?
#
loop_
_entity_poly.entity_id
_entity_poly.type
_entity_poly.pdbx_seq_one_letter_code
_entity_poly.pdbx_strand_id
1 'polypeptide(L)'
;MKIAIVGGTGTFGRALARRQHLLGEEVFIGSRDVRRGVERGLELGVEGGGNHEVVRGVDLVVLATKSNATLETGAELAEEIGETPVLCVASDLRFTDTGIVPGLEAGSLAEALALVLRAPLASGLQMVSAIDLSGPEPPDQDALICGDDEPAKKLSLELAGRLVGGRAIDCGPLANSRALEGMTAVILNVNRQFGVHAGLRITGLQ
;
A
#
# COMPACT_ATOMS: atom_id res chain seq x y z
N MET A 1 -6.52 14.49 -5.24
CA MET A 1 -5.18 14.25 -4.64
C MET A 1 -4.24 13.76 -5.74
N LYS A 2 -2.97 14.18 -5.71
CA LYS A 2 -1.92 13.66 -6.59
C LYS A 2 -1.23 12.49 -5.89
N ILE A 3 -1.23 11.32 -6.49
CA ILE A 3 -0.75 10.08 -5.84
C ILE A 3 0.30 9.42 -6.71
N ALA A 4 1.51 9.25 -6.20
CA ALA A 4 2.53 8.41 -6.83
C ALA A 4 2.48 6.99 -6.25
N ILE A 5 2.42 5.98 -7.12
CA ILE A 5 2.44 4.57 -6.71
C ILE A 5 3.74 3.94 -7.18
N VAL A 6 4.71 3.85 -6.30
CA VAL A 6 5.98 3.16 -6.52
C VAL A 6 5.75 1.65 -6.47
N GLY A 7 6.17 0.93 -7.51
CA GLY A 7 5.73 -0.45 -7.74
C GLY A 7 4.37 -0.56 -8.43
N GLY A 8 3.89 0.56 -9.03
CA GLY A 8 2.62 0.66 -9.75
C GLY A 8 2.45 -0.29 -10.93
N THR A 9 3.52 -0.92 -11.40
CA THR A 9 3.47 -1.96 -12.44
C THR A 9 3.25 -3.37 -11.89
N GLY A 10 3.25 -3.57 -10.56
CA GLY A 10 2.92 -4.81 -9.88
C GLY A 10 1.41 -5.05 -9.80
N THR A 11 0.99 -6.25 -9.37
CA THR A 11 -0.44 -6.62 -9.31
C THR A 11 -1.24 -5.69 -8.42
N PHE A 12 -0.79 -5.47 -7.17
CA PHE A 12 -1.49 -4.59 -6.23
C PHE A 12 -1.40 -3.11 -6.67
N GLY A 13 -0.20 -2.64 -7.06
CA GLY A 13 -0.01 -1.25 -7.49
C GLY A 13 -0.89 -0.87 -8.68
N ARG A 14 -1.05 -1.77 -9.67
CA ARG A 14 -1.95 -1.55 -10.82
C ARG A 14 -3.41 -1.50 -10.41
N ALA A 15 -3.84 -2.41 -9.54
CA ALA A 15 -5.22 -2.44 -9.05
C ALA A 15 -5.55 -1.15 -8.29
N LEU A 16 -4.63 -0.71 -7.41
CA LEU A 16 -4.74 0.54 -6.68
C LEU A 16 -4.76 1.75 -7.62
N ALA A 17 -3.83 1.82 -8.58
CA ALA A 17 -3.75 2.91 -9.55
C ALA A 17 -5.05 3.05 -10.35
N ARG A 18 -5.53 1.93 -10.91
CA ARG A 18 -6.80 1.92 -11.66
C ARG A 18 -7.96 2.39 -10.81
N ARG A 19 -8.07 1.89 -9.57
CA ARG A 19 -9.18 2.23 -8.68
C ARG A 19 -9.14 3.71 -8.30
N GLN A 20 -7.99 4.27 -7.95
CA GLN A 20 -7.84 5.68 -7.61
C GLN A 20 -8.13 6.59 -8.83
N HIS A 21 -7.67 6.19 -10.01
CA HIS A 21 -7.98 6.92 -11.25
C HIS A 21 -9.50 6.97 -11.53
N LEU A 22 -10.20 5.84 -11.36
CA LEU A 22 -11.67 5.78 -11.53
C LEU A 22 -12.41 6.64 -10.48
N LEU A 23 -11.79 6.88 -9.31
CA LEU A 23 -12.33 7.76 -8.27
C LEU A 23 -11.98 9.24 -8.51
N GLY A 24 -11.32 9.56 -9.63
CA GLY A 24 -11.00 10.92 -10.05
C GLY A 24 -9.71 11.48 -9.46
N GLU A 25 -8.83 10.63 -8.92
CA GLU A 25 -7.53 11.06 -8.46
C GLU A 25 -6.53 11.19 -9.61
N GLU A 26 -5.56 12.09 -9.46
CA GLU A 26 -4.42 12.23 -10.37
C GLU A 26 -3.35 11.23 -9.95
N VAL A 27 -3.16 10.18 -10.77
CA VAL A 27 -2.34 9.03 -10.40
C VAL A 27 -1.12 8.91 -11.29
N PHE A 28 0.02 8.69 -10.67
CA PHE A 28 1.31 8.44 -11.31
C PHE A 28 1.81 7.05 -10.91
N ILE A 29 2.19 6.21 -11.87
CA ILE A 29 2.77 4.90 -11.55
C ILE A 29 4.27 4.87 -11.84
N GLY A 30 5.02 4.45 -10.83
CA GLY A 30 6.47 4.30 -10.89
C GLY A 30 6.93 2.88 -11.17
N SER A 31 8.03 2.77 -11.89
CA SER A 31 8.76 1.53 -12.13
C SER A 31 10.26 1.79 -12.10
N ARG A 32 11.07 0.77 -11.74
CA ARG A 32 12.52 0.79 -11.92
C ARG A 32 12.90 0.82 -13.40
N ASP A 33 12.09 0.18 -14.23
CA ASP A 33 12.18 0.27 -15.70
C ASP A 33 11.20 1.34 -16.18
N VAL A 34 11.74 2.47 -16.64
CA VAL A 34 10.98 3.64 -17.11
C VAL A 34 10.02 3.27 -18.24
N ARG A 35 10.49 2.47 -19.22
CA ARG A 35 9.67 2.06 -20.38
C ARG A 35 8.44 1.30 -19.92
N ARG A 36 8.66 0.35 -19.00
CA ARG A 36 7.57 -0.43 -18.39
C ARG A 36 6.62 0.46 -17.61
N GLY A 37 7.13 1.49 -16.90
CA GLY A 37 6.30 2.49 -16.23
C GLY A 37 5.38 3.20 -17.21
N VAL A 38 5.94 3.75 -18.30
CA VAL A 38 5.18 4.46 -19.34
C VAL A 38 4.15 3.55 -20.02
N GLU A 39 4.54 2.33 -20.46
CA GLU A 39 3.63 1.39 -21.11
C GLU A 39 2.42 1.05 -20.22
N ARG A 40 2.68 0.76 -18.95
CA ARG A 40 1.61 0.43 -17.98
C ARG A 40 0.75 1.64 -17.61
N GLY A 41 1.34 2.84 -17.57
CA GLY A 41 0.58 4.08 -17.42
C GLY A 41 -0.43 4.28 -18.53
N LEU A 42 0.00 4.12 -19.78
CA LEU A 42 -0.87 4.20 -20.96
C LEU A 42 -2.00 3.17 -20.93
N GLU A 43 -1.72 1.91 -20.53
CA GLU A 43 -2.74 0.86 -20.41
C GLU A 43 -3.80 1.20 -19.35
N LEU A 44 -3.44 1.90 -18.30
CA LEU A 44 -4.33 2.27 -17.20
C LEU A 44 -5.01 3.64 -17.40
N GLY A 45 -4.58 4.42 -18.39
CA GLY A 45 -5.05 5.78 -18.61
C GLY A 45 -4.48 6.79 -17.57
N VAL A 46 -3.32 6.49 -16.99
CA VAL A 46 -2.62 7.33 -16.00
C VAL A 46 -1.21 7.66 -16.48
N GLU A 47 -0.55 8.62 -15.84
CA GLU A 47 0.85 8.88 -16.11
C GLU A 47 1.73 7.78 -15.54
N GLY A 48 2.77 7.38 -16.27
CA GLY A 48 3.74 6.39 -15.86
C GLY A 48 5.16 6.78 -16.22
N GLY A 49 6.11 6.38 -15.36
CA GLY A 49 7.53 6.76 -15.57
C GLY A 49 8.48 6.01 -14.65
N GLY A 50 9.68 6.59 -14.49
CA GLY A 50 10.65 6.14 -13.51
C GLY A 50 10.24 6.49 -12.08
N ASN A 51 10.61 5.65 -11.10
CA ASN A 51 10.29 5.92 -9.70
C ASN A 51 10.74 7.31 -9.25
N HIS A 52 11.95 7.74 -9.62
CA HIS A 52 12.54 9.03 -9.26
C HIS A 52 11.80 10.25 -9.83
N GLU A 53 11.08 10.05 -10.94
CA GLU A 53 10.27 11.12 -11.55
C GLU A 53 8.92 11.25 -10.89
N VAL A 54 8.21 10.12 -10.75
CA VAL A 54 6.81 10.11 -10.35
C VAL A 54 6.58 10.50 -8.89
N VAL A 55 7.58 10.38 -8.02
CA VAL A 55 7.44 10.74 -6.60
C VAL A 55 7.53 12.24 -6.31
N ARG A 56 7.86 13.06 -7.33
CA ARG A 56 8.04 14.51 -7.17
C ARG A 56 6.75 15.28 -7.35
N GLY A 57 6.48 16.21 -6.45
CA GLY A 57 5.35 17.15 -6.58
C GLY A 57 3.97 16.50 -6.42
N VAL A 58 3.90 15.39 -5.69
CA VAL A 58 2.67 14.69 -5.33
C VAL A 58 2.26 14.95 -3.88
N ASP A 59 1.02 14.68 -3.56
CA ASP A 59 0.49 14.83 -2.19
C ASP A 59 0.80 13.61 -1.33
N LEU A 60 0.86 12.41 -1.94
CA LEU A 60 1.09 11.13 -1.26
C LEU A 60 1.90 10.19 -2.15
N VAL A 61 2.92 9.57 -1.57
CA VAL A 61 3.65 8.46 -2.18
C VAL A 61 3.19 7.14 -1.58
N VAL A 62 2.74 6.20 -2.39
CA VAL A 62 2.40 4.83 -1.96
C VAL A 62 3.52 3.88 -2.36
N LEU A 63 4.14 3.23 -1.38
CA LEU A 63 5.14 2.18 -1.60
C LEU A 63 4.45 0.82 -1.70
N ALA A 64 4.20 0.38 -2.93
CA ALA A 64 3.55 -0.88 -3.30
C ALA A 64 4.54 -1.88 -3.93
N THR A 65 5.77 -1.86 -3.48
CA THR A 65 6.85 -2.74 -3.94
C THR A 65 6.77 -4.11 -3.27
N LYS A 66 7.51 -5.09 -3.79
CA LYS A 66 7.68 -6.37 -3.10
C LYS A 66 8.45 -6.16 -1.80
N SER A 67 8.17 -6.95 -0.76
CA SER A 67 8.77 -6.81 0.56
C SER A 67 10.31 -6.72 0.54
N ASN A 68 10.94 -7.59 -0.23
CA ASN A 68 12.40 -7.65 -0.38
C ASN A 68 13.04 -6.45 -1.09
N ALA A 69 12.23 -5.57 -1.71
CA ALA A 69 12.70 -4.36 -2.39
C ALA A 69 12.20 -3.07 -1.71
N THR A 70 11.29 -3.17 -0.74
CA THR A 70 10.62 -2.01 -0.16
C THR A 70 11.61 -1.07 0.54
N LEU A 71 12.47 -1.60 1.39
CA LEU A 71 13.43 -0.82 2.14
C LEU A 71 14.50 -0.17 1.24
N GLU A 72 15.06 -0.96 0.31
CA GLU A 72 16.03 -0.48 -0.66
C GLU A 72 15.42 0.64 -1.53
N THR A 73 14.22 0.40 -2.08
CA THR A 73 13.53 1.41 -2.91
C THR A 73 13.20 2.67 -2.10
N GLY A 74 12.78 2.53 -0.84
CA GLY A 74 12.54 3.69 0.03
C GLY A 74 13.80 4.51 0.28
N ALA A 75 14.92 3.84 0.54
CA ALA A 75 16.22 4.49 0.74
C ALA A 75 16.74 5.18 -0.54
N GLU A 76 16.59 4.55 -1.71
CA GLU A 76 16.94 5.12 -3.01
C GLU A 76 16.17 6.39 -3.34
N LEU A 77 14.88 6.45 -2.95
CA LEU A 77 13.98 7.57 -3.26
C LEU A 77 13.90 8.61 -2.13
N ALA A 78 14.62 8.42 -1.04
CA ALA A 78 14.48 9.25 0.17
C ALA A 78 14.71 10.76 -0.09
N GLU A 79 15.62 11.11 -1.01
CA GLU A 79 15.91 12.50 -1.36
C GLU A 79 14.76 13.12 -2.16
N GLU A 80 14.22 12.41 -3.17
CA GLU A 80 13.14 12.90 -4.01
C GLU A 80 11.79 12.94 -3.27
N ILE A 81 11.54 11.99 -2.38
CA ILE A 81 10.36 11.97 -1.50
C ILE A 81 10.43 13.16 -0.53
N GLY A 82 11.62 13.42 0.05
CA GLY A 82 11.81 14.52 0.99
C GLY A 82 10.85 14.44 2.18
N GLU A 83 9.94 15.41 2.29
CA GLU A 83 8.90 15.49 3.34
C GLU A 83 7.51 15.08 2.82
N THR A 84 7.39 14.59 1.59
CA THR A 84 6.10 14.15 1.04
C THR A 84 5.59 12.94 1.83
N PRO A 85 4.34 12.97 2.34
CA PRO A 85 3.76 11.85 3.07
C PRO A 85 3.83 10.52 2.32
N VAL A 86 4.11 9.44 3.05
CA VAL A 86 4.29 8.09 2.51
C VAL A 86 3.29 7.12 3.14
N LEU A 87 2.67 6.28 2.33
CA LEU A 87 1.91 5.10 2.76
C LEU A 87 2.65 3.82 2.35
N CYS A 88 3.09 3.04 3.33
CA CYS A 88 3.62 1.70 3.11
C CYS A 88 2.49 0.68 3.09
N VAL A 89 2.32 -0.04 1.97
CA VAL A 89 1.31 -1.11 1.81
C VAL A 89 1.93 -2.50 1.69
N ALA A 90 3.26 -2.60 1.81
CA ALA A 90 3.98 -3.85 1.73
C ALA A 90 3.84 -4.67 3.02
N SER A 91 3.92 -5.99 2.89
CA SER A 91 4.02 -6.94 4.02
C SER A 91 5.17 -7.89 3.77
N ASP A 92 6.00 -8.12 4.76
CA ASP A 92 7.01 -9.17 4.67
C ASP A 92 6.41 -10.51 5.11
N LEU A 93 6.40 -11.46 4.18
CA LEU A 93 5.76 -12.76 4.34
C LEU A 93 6.72 -13.86 3.92
N ARG A 94 6.72 -14.94 4.68
CA ARG A 94 7.45 -16.17 4.37
C ARG A 94 6.46 -17.29 4.06
N PHE A 95 6.64 -17.90 2.90
CA PHE A 95 5.87 -19.06 2.46
C PHE A 95 6.59 -20.33 2.89
N THR A 96 5.91 -21.17 3.65
CA THR A 96 6.44 -22.42 4.19
C THR A 96 5.57 -23.61 3.79
N ASP A 97 6.04 -24.82 4.04
CA ASP A 97 5.27 -26.04 3.77
C ASP A 97 3.99 -26.12 4.62
N THR A 98 4.00 -25.51 5.81
CA THR A 98 2.86 -25.49 6.73
C THR A 98 1.91 -24.30 6.54
N GLY A 99 2.28 -23.31 5.72
CA GLY A 99 1.46 -22.13 5.47
C GLY A 99 2.28 -20.86 5.27
N ILE A 100 1.60 -19.73 5.37
CA ILE A 100 2.17 -18.39 5.24
C ILE A 100 2.32 -17.80 6.63
N VAL A 101 3.49 -17.27 6.94
CA VAL A 101 3.82 -16.67 8.23
C VAL A 101 4.44 -15.29 8.03
N PRO A 102 4.46 -14.41 9.06
CA PRO A 102 5.22 -13.16 9.00
C PRO A 102 6.69 -13.44 8.69
N GLY A 103 7.29 -12.63 7.83
CA GLY A 103 8.68 -12.79 7.39
C GLY A 103 9.68 -12.25 8.41
N LEU A 104 9.39 -11.08 8.99
CA LEU A 104 10.22 -10.48 10.03
C LEU A 104 9.95 -11.11 11.40
N GLU A 105 11.01 -11.42 12.13
CA GLU A 105 10.91 -11.92 13.51
C GLU A 105 10.56 -10.79 14.50
N ALA A 106 10.98 -9.55 14.18
CA ALA A 106 10.69 -8.37 14.99
C ALA A 106 10.53 -7.14 14.10
N GLY A 107 9.64 -6.23 14.51
CA GLY A 107 9.35 -5.01 13.76
C GLY A 107 8.43 -5.23 12.55
N SER A 108 8.47 -4.28 11.63
CA SER A 108 7.72 -4.25 10.39
C SER A 108 8.52 -3.56 9.28
N LEU A 109 8.12 -3.73 8.02
CA LEU A 109 8.70 -2.96 6.90
C LEU A 109 8.49 -1.47 7.07
N ALA A 110 7.33 -1.07 7.57
CA ALA A 110 7.01 0.34 7.80
C ALA A 110 7.92 0.95 8.88
N GLU A 111 8.20 0.24 9.98
CA GLU A 111 9.14 0.71 10.99
C GLU A 111 10.58 0.80 10.44
N ALA A 112 11.00 -0.16 9.61
CA ALA A 112 12.30 -0.11 8.96
C ALA A 112 12.40 1.08 7.98
N LEU A 113 11.34 1.39 7.24
CA LEU A 113 11.26 2.58 6.38
C LEU A 113 11.36 3.88 7.16
N ALA A 114 10.75 3.97 8.35
CA ALA A 114 10.83 5.15 9.22
C ALA A 114 12.26 5.48 9.68
N LEU A 115 13.19 4.52 9.61
CA LEU A 115 14.60 4.74 9.92
C LEU A 115 15.39 5.35 8.75
N VAL A 116 14.89 5.23 7.52
CA VAL A 116 15.59 5.68 6.29
C VAL A 116 14.90 6.86 5.61
N LEU A 117 13.61 7.07 5.84
CA LEU A 117 12.84 8.20 5.32
C LEU A 117 12.75 9.31 6.37
N ARG A 118 12.82 10.56 5.92
CA ARG A 118 12.47 11.74 6.72
C ARG A 118 10.99 12.11 6.58
N ALA A 119 10.34 11.55 5.58
CA ALA A 119 8.95 11.79 5.26
C ALA A 119 8.01 11.31 6.38
N PRO A 120 6.89 12.00 6.61
CA PRO A 120 5.79 11.46 7.40
C PRO A 120 5.33 10.10 6.86
N LEU A 121 5.20 9.10 7.73
CA LEU A 121 4.95 7.72 7.32
C LEU A 121 3.71 7.12 7.99
N ALA A 122 2.87 6.51 7.17
CA ALA A 122 1.77 5.64 7.60
C ALA A 122 1.92 4.25 6.98
N SER A 123 1.22 3.27 7.56
CA SER A 123 1.15 1.90 7.05
C SER A 123 -0.30 1.43 7.03
N GLY A 124 -0.69 0.66 6.00
CA GLY A 124 -2.05 0.16 5.88
C GLY A 124 -2.34 -0.53 4.56
N LEU A 125 -3.59 -0.95 4.38
CA LEU A 125 -4.10 -1.65 3.19
C LEU A 125 -3.55 -3.06 2.95
N GLN A 126 -2.72 -3.62 3.82
CA GLN A 126 -2.07 -4.92 3.63
C GLN A 126 -3.07 -6.08 3.45
N MET A 127 -4.28 -5.95 4.00
CA MET A 127 -5.34 -6.97 3.92
C MET A 127 -6.31 -6.75 2.75
N VAL A 128 -6.10 -5.69 1.95
CA VAL A 128 -6.95 -5.40 0.81
C VAL A 128 -6.47 -6.20 -0.40
N SER A 129 -7.35 -7.03 -0.96
CA SER A 129 -7.02 -7.88 -2.11
C SER A 129 -6.89 -7.06 -3.40
N ALA A 130 -5.81 -7.29 -4.17
CA ALA A 130 -5.65 -6.71 -5.50
C ALA A 130 -6.75 -7.17 -6.48
N ILE A 131 -7.28 -8.37 -6.29
CA ILE A 131 -8.36 -8.93 -7.12
C ILE A 131 -9.64 -8.15 -6.86
N ASP A 132 -9.97 -7.94 -5.58
CA ASP A 132 -11.18 -7.23 -5.19
C ASP A 132 -11.11 -5.75 -5.58
N LEU A 133 -9.93 -5.11 -5.45
CA LEU A 133 -9.71 -3.75 -5.96
C LEU A 133 -9.90 -3.61 -7.47
N SER A 134 -9.65 -4.68 -8.22
CA SER A 134 -9.83 -4.72 -9.68
C SER A 134 -11.28 -4.96 -10.09
N GLY A 135 -12.14 -5.34 -9.15
CA GLY A 135 -13.57 -5.55 -9.36
C GLY A 135 -14.34 -4.27 -9.67
N PRO A 136 -15.60 -4.38 -10.09
CA PRO A 136 -16.46 -3.22 -10.37
C PRO A 136 -16.83 -2.47 -9.09
N GLU A 137 -17.10 -3.19 -8.01
CA GLU A 137 -17.50 -2.64 -6.72
C GLU A 137 -16.32 -2.50 -5.75
N PRO A 138 -16.40 -1.55 -4.77
CA PRO A 138 -15.42 -1.50 -3.70
C PRO A 138 -15.46 -2.78 -2.86
N PRO A 139 -14.30 -3.30 -2.41
CA PRO A 139 -14.26 -4.45 -1.51
C PRO A 139 -15.09 -4.24 -0.24
N ASP A 140 -15.97 -5.19 0.10
CA ASP A 140 -16.82 -5.12 1.29
C ASP A 140 -16.05 -5.47 2.57
N GLN A 141 -15.15 -4.57 2.97
CA GLN A 141 -14.28 -4.72 4.13
C GLN A 141 -13.89 -3.36 4.71
N ASP A 142 -13.33 -3.34 5.91
CA ASP A 142 -12.68 -2.17 6.49
C ASP A 142 -11.20 -2.12 6.05
N ALA A 143 -10.66 -0.92 5.91
CA ALA A 143 -9.24 -0.68 5.67
C ALA A 143 -8.61 -0.12 6.95
N LEU A 144 -7.53 -0.75 7.41
CA LEU A 144 -6.83 -0.37 8.62
C LEU A 144 -5.59 0.44 8.27
N ILE A 145 -5.39 1.56 8.96
CA ILE A 145 -4.25 2.47 8.79
C ILE A 145 -3.65 2.76 10.16
N CYS A 146 -2.33 2.74 10.27
CA CYS A 146 -1.60 3.17 11.45
C CYS A 146 -0.46 4.11 11.07
N GLY A 147 -0.02 4.95 12.00
CA GLY A 147 1.08 5.91 11.80
C GLY A 147 1.20 6.86 12.98
N ASP A 148 2.39 7.43 13.14
CA ASP A 148 2.65 8.42 14.19
C ASP A 148 2.48 9.85 13.64
N ASP A 149 2.62 10.02 12.32
CA ASP A 149 2.58 11.32 11.65
C ASP A 149 1.18 11.63 11.12
N GLU A 150 0.55 12.68 11.64
CA GLU A 150 -0.80 13.10 11.26
C GLU A 150 -0.96 13.38 9.75
N PRO A 151 -0.03 14.06 9.05
CA PRO A 151 -0.17 14.29 7.60
C PRO A 151 -0.29 13.00 6.80
N ALA A 152 0.60 12.01 7.05
CA ALA A 152 0.59 10.74 6.34
C ALA A 152 -0.64 9.91 6.70
N LYS A 153 -0.99 9.84 7.98
CA LYS A 153 -2.16 9.09 8.46
C LYS A 153 -3.47 9.63 7.89
N LYS A 154 -3.64 10.96 7.90
CA LYS A 154 -4.83 11.62 7.37
C LYS A 154 -5.03 11.32 5.87
N LEU A 155 -4.00 11.54 5.04
CA LEU A 155 -4.09 11.28 3.59
C LEU A 155 -4.30 9.79 3.31
N SER A 156 -3.67 8.91 4.10
CA SER A 156 -3.84 7.46 3.96
C SER A 156 -5.25 6.99 4.33
N LEU A 157 -5.86 7.56 5.38
CA LEU A 157 -7.26 7.29 5.74
C LEU A 157 -8.23 7.80 4.68
N GLU A 158 -7.99 8.99 4.12
CA GLU A 158 -8.81 9.54 3.02
C GLU A 158 -8.74 8.64 1.78
N LEU A 159 -7.54 8.25 1.35
CA LEU A 159 -7.34 7.31 0.26
C LEU A 159 -8.04 5.98 0.53
N ALA A 160 -7.84 5.40 1.71
CA ALA A 160 -8.39 4.10 2.09
C ALA A 160 -9.92 4.09 2.15
N GLY A 161 -10.54 5.15 2.70
CA GLY A 161 -11.99 5.29 2.82
C GLY A 161 -12.72 5.34 1.48
N ARG A 162 -12.04 5.73 0.42
CA ARG A 162 -12.57 5.73 -0.94
C ARG A 162 -12.36 4.40 -1.68
N LEU A 163 -11.45 3.55 -1.18
CA LEU A 163 -11.12 2.27 -1.79
C LEU A 163 -12.08 1.14 -1.42
N VAL A 164 -12.58 1.14 -0.20
CA VAL A 164 -13.37 0.05 0.37
C VAL A 164 -14.82 0.44 0.58
N GLY A 165 -15.72 -0.54 0.56
CA GLY A 165 -17.13 -0.35 0.88
C GLY A 165 -17.42 -0.26 2.38
N GLY A 166 -16.43 -0.60 3.21
CA GLY A 166 -16.44 -0.43 4.65
C GLY A 166 -15.84 0.92 5.08
N ARG A 167 -15.12 0.93 6.18
CA ARG A 167 -14.55 2.13 6.80
C ARG A 167 -13.03 2.14 6.68
N ALA A 168 -12.44 3.33 6.62
CA ALA A 168 -11.03 3.51 6.94
C ALA A 168 -10.89 3.78 8.44
N ILE A 169 -10.09 2.99 9.13
CA ILE A 169 -9.99 2.98 10.59
C ILE A 169 -8.56 3.28 10.99
N ASP A 170 -8.38 4.31 11.83
CA ASP A 170 -7.11 4.60 12.49
C ASP A 170 -6.86 3.53 13.57
N CYS A 171 -5.76 2.79 13.42
CA CYS A 171 -5.34 1.74 14.32
C CYS A 171 -4.20 2.17 15.26
N GLY A 172 -3.98 3.48 15.42
CA GLY A 172 -3.02 4.05 16.36
C GLY A 172 -1.59 4.15 15.80
N PRO A 173 -0.57 3.94 16.64
CA PRO A 173 0.82 4.23 16.29
C PRO A 173 1.40 3.31 15.22
N LEU A 174 2.47 3.76 14.56
CA LEU A 174 3.17 3.01 13.49
C LEU A 174 3.61 1.60 13.94
N ALA A 175 3.93 1.43 15.21
CA ALA A 175 4.27 0.11 15.79
C ALA A 175 3.18 -0.96 15.55
N ASN A 176 1.91 -0.56 15.35
CA ASN A 176 0.82 -1.48 15.02
C ASN A 176 0.91 -2.02 13.58
N SER A 177 1.78 -1.48 12.73
CA SER A 177 2.06 -2.06 11.42
C SER A 177 2.55 -3.51 11.49
N ARG A 178 3.22 -3.90 12.58
CA ARG A 178 3.61 -5.31 12.85
C ARG A 178 2.40 -6.24 12.83
N ALA A 179 1.32 -5.82 13.48
CA ALA A 179 0.08 -6.59 13.53
C ALA A 179 -0.60 -6.60 12.15
N LEU A 180 -0.64 -5.46 11.45
CA LEU A 180 -1.27 -5.34 10.13
C LEU A 180 -0.53 -6.20 9.09
N GLU A 181 0.79 -6.16 9.05
CA GLU A 181 1.60 -7.01 8.18
C GLU A 181 1.42 -8.50 8.53
N GLY A 182 1.43 -8.85 9.82
CA GLY A 182 1.19 -10.22 10.28
C GLY A 182 -0.22 -10.73 9.96
N MET A 183 -1.24 -9.86 10.04
CA MET A 183 -2.62 -10.22 9.69
C MET A 183 -2.75 -10.60 8.21
N THR A 184 -1.91 -10.07 7.33
CA THR A 184 -1.86 -10.50 5.92
C THR A 184 -1.58 -12.00 5.80
N ALA A 185 -0.67 -12.54 6.61
CA ALA A 185 -0.40 -13.99 6.63
C ALA A 185 -1.65 -14.79 7.04
N VAL A 186 -2.40 -14.30 8.04
CA VAL A 186 -3.65 -14.93 8.49
C VAL A 186 -4.69 -14.95 7.37
N ILE A 187 -4.95 -13.79 6.75
CA ILE A 187 -5.93 -13.67 5.64
C ILE A 187 -5.55 -14.56 4.47
N LEU A 188 -4.28 -14.59 4.07
CA LEU A 188 -3.83 -15.44 2.97
C LEU A 188 -3.97 -16.95 3.27
N ASN A 189 -3.74 -17.39 4.52
CA ASN A 189 -4.00 -18.77 4.93
C ASN A 189 -5.50 -19.11 4.88
N VAL A 190 -6.37 -18.19 5.34
CA VAL A 190 -7.83 -18.34 5.22
C VAL A 190 -8.22 -18.45 3.75
N ASN A 191 -7.73 -17.56 2.90
CA ASN A 191 -8.00 -17.59 1.46
C ASN A 191 -7.60 -18.92 0.82
N ARG A 192 -6.42 -19.43 1.17
CA ARG A 192 -5.90 -20.71 0.68
C ARG A 192 -6.76 -21.89 1.15
N GLN A 193 -7.18 -21.87 2.42
CA GLN A 193 -7.95 -22.97 3.01
C GLN A 193 -9.38 -23.04 2.45
N PHE A 194 -10.03 -21.90 2.25
CA PHE A 194 -11.45 -21.82 1.88
C PHE A 194 -11.70 -21.46 0.42
N GLY A 195 -10.66 -21.15 -0.37
CA GLY A 195 -10.80 -20.77 -1.78
C GLY A 195 -11.55 -19.45 -1.98
N VAL A 196 -11.34 -18.47 -1.09
CA VAL A 196 -12.03 -17.18 -1.06
C VAL A 196 -11.07 -16.01 -1.13
N HIS A 197 -11.60 -14.80 -1.24
CA HIS A 197 -10.88 -13.55 -1.01
C HIS A 197 -11.47 -12.93 0.26
N ALA A 198 -10.95 -13.34 1.42
CA ALA A 198 -11.41 -12.83 2.70
C ALA A 198 -10.93 -11.39 2.92
N GLY A 199 -11.80 -10.57 3.47
CA GLY A 199 -11.52 -9.24 3.99
C GLY A 199 -11.66 -9.19 5.50
N LEU A 200 -11.42 -8.02 6.10
CA LEU A 200 -11.57 -7.79 7.52
C LEU A 200 -12.68 -6.76 7.78
N ARG A 201 -13.52 -7.02 8.77
CA ARG A 201 -14.43 -6.03 9.34
C ARG A 201 -14.26 -5.94 10.85
N ILE A 202 -14.19 -4.74 11.37
CA ILE A 202 -14.18 -4.47 12.81
C ILE A 202 -15.63 -4.27 13.26
N THR A 203 -16.13 -5.18 14.07
CA THR A 203 -17.49 -5.09 14.63
C THR A 203 -17.50 -4.18 15.86
N GLY A 204 -18.68 -3.64 16.20
CA GLY A 204 -18.88 -2.79 17.38
C GLY A 204 -18.58 -1.30 17.18
N LEU A 205 -18.13 -0.89 16.01
CA LEU A 205 -18.05 0.52 15.62
C LEU A 205 -19.39 0.94 14.99
N GLN A 206 -19.96 2.05 15.47
CA GLN A 206 -21.17 2.67 14.91
C GLN A 206 -20.83 3.54 13.71
#